data_2ed5823bda7ae56870ab8ea4085a9b5b
#
_entry.id   2ed5823bda7ae56870ab8ea4085a9b5b
#
_cell.length_a   1.000
_cell.length_b   1.000
_cell.length_c   1.000
_cell.angle_alpha   90.00
_cell.angle_beta   90.00
_cell.angle_gamma   90.00
#
_symmetry.space_group_name_H-M   'P 1'
#
loop_
_entity.id
_entity.type
_entity.pdbx_description
1 polymer ?
#
loop_
_entity_poly.entity_id
_entity_poly.type
_entity_poly.pdbx_seq_one_letter_code
_entity_poly.pdbx_strand_id
1 'polypeptide(L)'
;MIEYLNQLDASILLFFNGMHSPFFDKFMMLCTGKFIWIPMYATILFILFKSFKPKLVLVYAIALGVAIALTDQTCASIIRPVVERLRPSNPGNPLSEYVHLVNGYRGGSYGFPSCHAANSFALAVFIVCLVRRWRLAIFIFGWAILNSYSRLYLGVHYPGDLFVGALVGSFFGYICYRSARLFNTETKGSVSRNYRTPLFKLNLQPFQQTIGITVGDIMI
;
A
#
# COMPACT_ATOMS: atom_id res chain seq x y z
N MET A 1 18.42 -21.46 -10.08
CA MET A 1 17.99 -20.08 -9.81
C MET A 1 16.60 -20.03 -9.13
N ILE A 2 15.55 -20.63 -9.70
CA ILE A 2 14.19 -20.63 -9.10
C ILE A 2 14.18 -21.32 -7.74
N GLU A 3 14.85 -22.45 -7.60
CA GLU A 3 14.96 -23.17 -6.33
C GLU A 3 15.65 -22.35 -5.23
N TYR A 4 16.74 -21.67 -5.57
CA TYR A 4 17.41 -20.75 -4.65
C TYR A 4 16.47 -19.61 -4.18
N LEU A 5 15.69 -19.02 -5.09
CA LEU A 5 14.71 -17.99 -4.73
C LEU A 5 13.61 -18.54 -3.82
N ASN A 6 13.15 -19.77 -4.05
CA ASN A 6 12.15 -20.41 -3.18
C ASN A 6 12.71 -20.71 -1.78
N GLN A 7 13.96 -21.15 -1.69
CA GLN A 7 14.65 -21.38 -0.41
C GLN A 7 14.86 -20.09 0.36
N LEU A 8 15.28 -19.01 -0.33
CA LEU A 8 15.43 -17.68 0.26
C LEU A 8 14.07 -17.16 0.77
N ASP A 9 13.03 -17.30 -0.03
CA ASP A 9 11.67 -16.89 0.30
C ASP A 9 11.15 -17.62 1.55
N ALA A 10 11.38 -18.94 1.63
CA ALA A 10 11.05 -19.76 2.78
C ALA A 10 11.85 -19.35 4.03
N SER A 11 13.15 -19.12 3.90
CA SER A 11 14.03 -18.75 5.01
C SER A 11 13.65 -17.38 5.59
N ILE A 12 13.36 -16.39 4.75
CA ILE A 12 12.89 -15.07 5.18
C ILE A 12 11.53 -15.19 5.88
N LEU A 13 10.61 -16.00 5.32
CA LEU A 13 9.33 -16.23 5.95
C LEU A 13 9.50 -16.79 7.37
N LEU A 14 10.24 -17.90 7.51
CA LEU A 14 10.40 -18.56 8.81
C LEU A 14 11.11 -17.67 9.84
N PHE A 15 12.08 -16.86 9.40
CA PHE A 15 12.73 -15.87 10.26
C PHE A 15 11.71 -14.87 10.86
N PHE A 16 10.90 -14.23 10.04
CA PHE A 16 9.94 -13.24 10.52
C PHE A 16 8.73 -13.86 11.23
N ASN A 17 8.23 -14.99 10.74
CA ASN A 17 7.12 -15.71 11.37
C ASN A 17 7.55 -16.32 12.73
N GLY A 18 8.82 -16.72 12.88
CA GLY A 18 9.37 -17.18 14.15
C GLY A 18 9.48 -16.11 15.24
N MET A 19 9.46 -14.81 14.88
CA MET A 19 9.45 -13.68 15.83
C MET A 19 8.03 -13.40 16.36
N HIS A 20 7.31 -14.43 16.77
CA HIS A 20 5.93 -14.30 17.24
C HIS A 20 5.83 -14.08 18.75
N SER A 21 4.74 -13.45 19.20
CA SER A 21 4.37 -13.34 20.59
C SER A 21 2.86 -13.13 20.73
N PRO A 22 2.24 -13.46 21.89
CA PRO A 22 0.79 -13.32 22.08
C PRO A 22 0.27 -11.90 21.86
N PHE A 23 1.08 -10.88 22.13
CA PHE A 23 0.73 -9.50 21.85
C PHE A 23 0.72 -9.22 20.33
N PHE A 24 1.80 -9.58 19.62
CA PHE A 24 1.90 -9.35 18.19
C PHE A 24 0.93 -10.25 17.40
N ASP A 25 0.59 -11.42 17.86
CA ASP A 25 -0.42 -12.29 17.26
C ASP A 25 -1.78 -11.56 17.15
N LYS A 26 -2.24 -10.97 18.27
CA LYS A 26 -3.46 -10.17 18.30
C LYS A 26 -3.35 -8.93 17.44
N PHE A 27 -2.23 -8.20 17.54
CA PHE A 27 -1.98 -6.97 16.78
C PHE A 27 -1.98 -7.22 15.27
N MET A 28 -1.25 -8.23 14.78
CA MET A 28 -1.15 -8.52 13.35
C MET A 28 -2.46 -9.08 12.79
N MET A 29 -3.21 -9.84 13.61
CA MET A 29 -4.55 -10.28 13.24
C MET A 29 -5.52 -9.10 13.09
N LEU A 30 -5.42 -8.07 13.94
CA LEU A 30 -6.16 -6.83 13.78
C LEU A 30 -5.71 -6.06 12.52
N CYS A 31 -4.40 -5.89 12.31
CA CYS A 31 -3.85 -5.16 11.17
C CYS A 31 -4.29 -5.74 9.82
N THR A 32 -4.41 -7.05 9.70
CA THR A 32 -4.90 -7.71 8.49
C THR A 32 -6.41 -7.55 8.28
N GLY A 33 -7.14 -7.11 9.31
CA GLY A 33 -8.59 -6.92 9.28
C GLY A 33 -9.00 -5.73 8.43
N LYS A 34 -10.12 -5.87 7.68
CA LYS A 34 -10.63 -4.79 6.82
C LYS A 34 -11.24 -3.63 7.61
N PHE A 35 -11.92 -3.93 8.71
CA PHE A 35 -12.71 -2.96 9.46
C PHE A 35 -11.88 -2.00 10.32
N ILE A 36 -10.71 -2.42 10.77
CA ILE A 36 -9.82 -1.57 11.59
C ILE A 36 -9.37 -0.31 10.83
N TRP A 37 -9.36 -0.36 9.51
CA TRP A 37 -8.89 0.73 8.65
C TRP A 37 -9.99 1.68 8.17
N ILE A 38 -11.27 1.45 8.57
CA ILE A 38 -12.39 2.36 8.24
C ILE A 38 -12.07 3.81 8.62
N PRO A 39 -11.54 4.15 9.82
CA PRO A 39 -11.19 5.52 10.16
C PRO A 39 -10.17 6.14 9.22
N MET A 40 -9.18 5.36 8.76
CA MET A 40 -8.20 5.82 7.77
C MET A 40 -8.86 6.11 6.43
N TYR A 41 -9.72 5.22 5.93
CA TYR A 41 -10.43 5.44 4.66
C TYR A 41 -11.35 6.66 4.74
N ALA A 42 -12.06 6.84 5.85
CA ALA A 42 -12.90 8.02 6.10
C ALA A 42 -12.06 9.32 6.12
N THR A 43 -10.88 9.29 6.75
CA THR A 43 -9.95 10.42 6.78
C THR A 43 -9.43 10.76 5.37
N ILE A 44 -9.07 9.76 4.57
CA ILE A 44 -8.64 9.95 3.18
C ILE A 44 -9.78 10.59 2.38
N LEU A 45 -11.00 10.07 2.49
CA LEU A 45 -12.17 10.59 1.81
C LEU A 45 -12.46 12.06 2.22
N PHE A 46 -12.37 12.37 3.52
CA PHE A 46 -12.50 13.73 4.02
C PHE A 46 -11.44 14.67 3.42
N ILE A 47 -10.18 14.26 3.36
CA ILE A 47 -9.11 15.02 2.71
C ILE A 47 -9.44 15.27 1.24
N LEU A 48 -9.98 14.27 0.52
CA LEU A 48 -10.36 14.42 -0.89
C LEU A 48 -11.48 15.44 -1.06
N PHE A 49 -12.53 15.40 -0.23
CA PHE A 49 -13.63 16.38 -0.27
C PHE A 49 -13.16 17.80 0.08
N LYS A 50 -12.17 17.94 0.98
CA LYS A 50 -11.56 19.26 1.29
C LYS A 50 -10.63 19.76 0.17
N SER A 51 -10.10 18.83 -0.63
CA SER A 51 -9.09 19.14 -1.66
C SER A 51 -9.67 19.29 -3.06
N PHE A 52 -10.82 18.70 -3.36
CA PHE A 52 -11.38 18.63 -4.71
C PHE A 52 -12.88 18.92 -4.74
N LYS A 53 -13.40 19.34 -5.90
CA LYS A 53 -14.85 19.47 -6.11
C LYS A 53 -15.53 18.09 -6.02
N PRO A 54 -16.79 17.98 -5.50
CA PRO A 54 -17.46 16.68 -5.29
C PRO A 54 -17.52 15.79 -6.54
N LYS A 55 -17.77 16.35 -7.72
CA LYS A 55 -17.75 15.60 -8.99
C LYS A 55 -16.39 14.93 -9.25
N LEU A 56 -15.30 15.62 -8.92
CA LEU A 56 -13.96 15.11 -9.14
C LEU A 56 -13.59 14.05 -8.08
N VAL A 57 -14.06 14.21 -6.84
CA VAL A 57 -13.94 13.18 -5.80
C VAL A 57 -14.61 11.88 -6.26
N LEU A 58 -15.80 11.98 -6.85
CA LEU A 58 -16.51 10.82 -7.41
C LEU A 58 -15.69 10.14 -8.52
N VAL A 59 -15.13 10.91 -9.47
CA VAL A 59 -14.26 10.36 -10.53
C VAL A 59 -13.05 9.61 -9.95
N TYR A 60 -12.37 10.20 -8.97
CA TYR A 60 -11.23 9.56 -8.33
C TYR A 60 -11.63 8.34 -7.49
N ALA A 61 -12.79 8.38 -6.82
CA ALA A 61 -13.30 7.23 -6.08
C ALA A 61 -13.63 6.06 -7.01
N ILE A 62 -14.29 6.31 -8.14
CA ILE A 62 -14.56 5.29 -9.17
C ILE A 62 -13.25 4.74 -9.73
N ALA A 63 -12.30 5.60 -10.10
CA ALA A 63 -11.02 5.18 -10.65
C ALA A 63 -10.21 4.32 -9.66
N LEU A 64 -10.24 4.67 -8.37
CA LEU A 64 -9.63 3.87 -7.32
C LEU A 64 -10.34 2.50 -7.17
N GLY A 65 -11.67 2.48 -7.20
CA GLY A 65 -12.46 1.24 -7.20
C GLY A 65 -12.09 0.34 -8.38
N VAL A 66 -11.95 0.90 -9.58
CA VAL A 66 -11.48 0.19 -10.78
C VAL A 66 -10.05 -0.32 -10.59
N ALA A 67 -9.13 0.48 -10.03
CA ALA A 67 -7.76 0.05 -9.75
C ALA A 67 -7.73 -1.18 -8.82
N ILE A 68 -8.49 -1.15 -7.73
CA ILE A 68 -8.61 -2.27 -6.78
C ILE A 68 -9.19 -3.51 -7.47
N ALA A 69 -10.28 -3.35 -8.24
CA ALA A 69 -10.92 -4.46 -8.97
C ALA A 69 -9.96 -5.11 -9.99
N LEU A 70 -9.27 -4.30 -10.80
CA LEU A 70 -8.28 -4.79 -11.77
C LEU A 70 -7.12 -5.51 -11.07
N THR A 71 -6.64 -4.95 -9.98
CA THR A 71 -5.57 -5.52 -9.17
C THR A 71 -5.99 -6.88 -8.60
N ASP A 72 -7.16 -6.95 -7.98
CA ASP A 72 -7.67 -8.18 -7.37
C ASP A 72 -7.94 -9.26 -8.42
N GLN A 73 -8.61 -8.92 -9.52
CA GLN A 73 -8.86 -9.84 -10.63
C GLN A 73 -7.56 -10.36 -11.28
N THR A 74 -6.59 -9.48 -11.50
CA THR A 74 -5.28 -9.89 -12.04
C THR A 74 -4.58 -10.87 -11.12
N CYS A 75 -4.53 -10.57 -9.83
CA CYS A 75 -3.88 -11.44 -8.84
C CYS A 75 -4.65 -12.75 -8.61
N ALA A 76 -5.97 -12.67 -8.38
CA ALA A 76 -6.76 -13.81 -7.94
C ALA A 76 -7.23 -14.71 -9.10
N SER A 77 -7.61 -14.12 -10.23
CA SER A 77 -8.26 -14.84 -11.32
C SER A 77 -7.36 -15.12 -12.53
N ILE A 78 -6.26 -14.35 -12.69
CA ILE A 78 -5.35 -14.55 -13.84
C ILE A 78 -4.05 -15.22 -13.39
N ILE A 79 -3.30 -14.59 -12.45
CA ILE A 79 -1.96 -15.08 -12.11
C ILE A 79 -2.02 -16.31 -11.19
N ARG A 80 -2.88 -16.28 -10.16
CA ARG A 80 -2.93 -17.34 -9.15
C ARG A 80 -3.27 -18.72 -9.69
N PRO A 81 -4.26 -18.90 -10.61
CA PRO A 81 -4.56 -20.20 -11.18
C PRO A 81 -3.47 -20.74 -12.11
N VAL A 82 -2.60 -19.86 -12.65
CA VAL A 82 -1.49 -20.27 -13.52
C VAL A 82 -0.27 -20.69 -12.71
N VAL A 83 0.00 -19.99 -11.60
CA VAL A 83 1.20 -20.23 -10.79
C VAL A 83 0.98 -21.33 -9.75
N GLU A 84 -0.22 -21.46 -9.22
CA GLU A 84 -0.66 -22.46 -8.24
C GLU A 84 0.29 -22.67 -7.05
N ARG A 85 1.02 -21.62 -6.65
CA ARG A 85 1.94 -21.67 -5.52
C ARG A 85 1.17 -21.85 -4.22
N LEU A 86 1.34 -23.00 -3.56
CA LEU A 86 0.74 -23.27 -2.26
C LEU A 86 1.19 -22.26 -1.22
N ARG A 87 0.27 -21.81 -0.37
CA ARG A 87 0.62 -20.95 0.78
C ARG A 87 1.51 -21.69 1.77
N PRO A 88 2.39 -20.96 2.50
CA PRO A 88 3.18 -21.58 3.59
C PRO A 88 2.30 -22.29 4.61
N SER A 89 1.14 -21.72 4.93
CA SER A 89 0.15 -22.24 5.88
C SER A 89 -0.70 -23.39 5.34
N ASN A 90 -0.63 -23.74 4.05
CA ASN A 90 -1.44 -24.80 3.48
C ASN A 90 -0.94 -26.18 3.95
N PRO A 91 -1.81 -27.08 4.45
CA PRO A 91 -1.39 -28.42 4.90
C PRO A 91 -0.68 -29.27 3.84
N GLY A 92 -0.95 -29.04 2.55
CA GLY A 92 -0.25 -29.68 1.44
C GLY A 92 1.15 -29.13 1.18
N ASN A 93 1.58 -28.07 1.88
CA ASN A 93 2.93 -27.53 1.78
C ASN A 93 3.79 -28.07 2.93
N PRO A 94 4.92 -28.74 2.65
CA PRO A 94 5.80 -29.28 3.69
C PRO A 94 6.26 -28.23 4.71
N LEU A 95 6.35 -26.95 4.31
CA LEU A 95 6.73 -25.86 5.20
C LEU A 95 5.68 -25.58 6.28
N SER A 96 4.43 -26.01 6.10
CA SER A 96 3.32 -25.70 7.00
C SER A 96 3.50 -26.24 8.42
N GLU A 97 4.34 -27.26 8.62
CA GLU A 97 4.67 -27.83 9.93
C GLU A 97 5.55 -26.90 10.77
N TYR A 98 6.31 -26.03 10.11
CA TYR A 98 7.25 -25.10 10.73
C TYR A 98 6.68 -23.68 10.89
N VAL A 99 5.50 -23.41 10.32
CA VAL A 99 4.89 -22.08 10.31
C VAL A 99 4.01 -21.87 11.54
N HIS A 100 4.29 -20.83 12.32
CA HIS A 100 3.42 -20.38 13.39
C HIS A 100 2.11 -19.83 12.82
N LEU A 101 0.98 -20.42 13.23
CA LEU A 101 -0.35 -20.02 12.79
C LEU A 101 -1.12 -19.37 13.95
N VAL A 102 -1.49 -18.12 13.79
CA VAL A 102 -2.31 -17.41 14.77
C VAL A 102 -3.76 -17.88 14.67
N ASN A 103 -4.29 -18.44 15.75
CA ASN A 103 -5.65 -18.99 15.84
C ASN A 103 -6.00 -20.00 14.71
N GLY A 104 -5.02 -20.70 14.18
CA GLY A 104 -5.22 -21.66 13.09
C GLY A 104 -5.56 -21.02 11.74
N TYR A 105 -5.34 -19.71 11.57
CA TYR A 105 -5.64 -18.99 10.33
C TYR A 105 -4.72 -19.40 9.19
N ARG A 106 -5.27 -19.92 8.10
CA ARG A 106 -4.49 -20.46 6.97
C ARG A 106 -4.71 -19.73 5.64
N GLY A 107 -5.83 -19.04 5.45
CA GLY A 107 -6.21 -18.46 4.16
C GLY A 107 -6.66 -19.50 3.14
N GLY A 108 -6.64 -19.15 1.84
CA GLY A 108 -6.97 -20.08 0.75
C GLY A 108 -5.78 -20.94 0.33
N SER A 109 -5.96 -21.84 -0.66
CA SER A 109 -4.94 -22.81 -1.09
C SER A 109 -3.71 -22.15 -1.69
N TYR A 110 -3.88 -21.26 -2.67
CA TYR A 110 -2.78 -20.62 -3.40
C TYR A 110 -2.52 -19.20 -2.91
N GLY A 111 -1.24 -18.78 -2.91
CA GLY A 111 -0.77 -17.52 -2.33
C GLY A 111 -0.27 -16.48 -3.32
N PHE A 112 0.25 -16.88 -4.47
CA PHE A 112 0.95 -15.99 -5.38
C PHE A 112 0.02 -15.38 -6.45
N PRO A 113 0.05 -14.05 -6.64
CA PRO A 113 0.59 -13.04 -5.75
C PRO A 113 -0.38 -12.69 -4.60
N SER A 114 0.08 -11.89 -3.63
CA SER A 114 -0.74 -11.46 -2.52
C SER A 114 -1.70 -10.32 -2.91
N CYS A 115 -3.01 -10.58 -2.94
CA CYS A 115 -4.03 -9.55 -3.16
C CYS A 115 -4.04 -8.48 -2.05
N HIS A 116 -3.70 -8.83 -0.79
CA HIS A 116 -3.60 -7.86 0.30
C HIS A 116 -2.51 -6.82 0.04
N ALA A 117 -1.31 -7.27 -0.32
CA ALA A 117 -0.23 -6.37 -0.70
C ALA A 117 -0.63 -5.54 -1.94
N ALA A 118 -1.17 -6.20 -2.96
CA ALA A 118 -1.55 -5.58 -4.21
C ALA A 118 -2.59 -4.45 -4.00
N ASN A 119 -3.67 -4.72 -3.29
CA ASN A 119 -4.72 -3.72 -3.02
C ASN A 119 -4.22 -2.57 -2.13
N SER A 120 -3.35 -2.87 -1.14
CA SER A 120 -2.76 -1.84 -0.27
C SER A 120 -1.83 -0.90 -1.04
N PHE A 121 -0.99 -1.44 -1.91
CA PHE A 121 -0.08 -0.64 -2.72
C PHE A 121 -0.80 0.10 -3.87
N ALA A 122 -1.88 -0.46 -4.44
CA ALA A 122 -2.72 0.24 -5.40
C ALA A 122 -3.33 1.51 -4.77
N LEU A 123 -3.92 1.39 -3.57
CA LEU A 123 -4.43 2.53 -2.81
C LEU A 123 -3.31 3.54 -2.50
N ALA A 124 -2.18 3.07 -1.98
CA ALA A 124 -1.08 3.94 -1.57
C ALA A 124 -0.55 4.77 -2.75
N VAL A 125 -0.22 4.13 -3.87
CA VAL A 125 0.29 4.81 -5.07
C VAL A 125 -0.74 5.78 -5.64
N PHE A 126 -2.01 5.36 -5.76
CA PHE A 126 -3.08 6.22 -6.26
C PHE A 126 -3.21 7.50 -5.43
N ILE A 127 -3.31 7.39 -4.11
CA ILE A 127 -3.49 8.52 -3.19
C ILE A 127 -2.25 9.42 -3.15
N VAL A 128 -1.06 8.85 -3.13
CA VAL A 128 0.19 9.63 -3.12
C VAL A 128 0.33 10.43 -4.41
N CYS A 129 0.04 9.83 -5.56
CA CYS A 129 0.04 10.52 -6.84
C CYS A 129 -1.00 11.66 -6.89
N LEU A 130 -2.16 11.46 -6.26
CA LEU A 130 -3.25 12.41 -6.25
C LEU A 130 -3.01 13.59 -5.30
N VAL A 131 -2.63 13.32 -4.05
CA VAL A 131 -2.53 14.33 -2.99
C VAL A 131 -1.14 14.99 -2.93
N ARG A 132 -0.09 14.28 -3.33
CA ARG A 132 1.30 14.80 -3.47
C ARG A 132 1.86 15.43 -2.19
N ARG A 133 1.59 14.85 -1.03
CA ARG A 133 2.11 15.29 0.26
C ARG A 133 3.00 14.22 0.87
N TRP A 134 4.26 14.56 1.16
CA TRP A 134 5.27 13.61 1.64
C TRP A 134 4.88 12.93 2.97
N ARG A 135 4.26 13.67 3.91
CA ARG A 135 3.80 13.10 5.20
C ARG A 135 2.72 12.04 4.99
N LEU A 136 1.78 12.32 4.08
CA LEU A 136 0.75 11.33 3.72
C LEU A 136 1.38 10.13 2.99
N ALA A 137 2.39 10.36 2.14
CA ALA A 137 3.10 9.28 1.46
C ALA A 137 3.78 8.34 2.47
N ILE A 138 4.52 8.87 3.45
CA ILE A 138 5.14 8.05 4.51
C ILE A 138 4.07 7.26 5.28
N PHE A 139 2.99 7.91 5.69
CA PHE A 139 1.92 7.26 6.44
C PHE A 139 1.27 6.12 5.64
N ILE A 140 0.86 6.37 4.39
CA ILE A 140 0.09 5.40 3.61
C ILE A 140 0.95 4.25 3.07
N PHE A 141 2.23 4.50 2.73
CA PHE A 141 3.16 3.43 2.40
C PHE A 141 3.56 2.63 3.65
N GLY A 142 3.76 3.27 4.80
CA GLY A 142 3.97 2.60 6.08
C GLY A 142 2.80 1.67 6.42
N TRP A 143 1.56 2.13 6.22
CA TRP A 143 0.37 1.31 6.35
C TRP A 143 0.35 0.14 5.35
N ALA A 144 0.66 0.37 4.07
CA ALA A 144 0.66 -0.69 3.06
C ALA A 144 1.73 -1.75 3.35
N ILE A 145 2.90 -1.35 3.85
CA ILE A 145 3.97 -2.24 4.31
C ILE A 145 3.52 -3.03 5.54
N LEU A 146 2.93 -2.37 6.54
CA LEU A 146 2.43 -3.04 7.75
C LEU A 146 1.34 -4.07 7.43
N ASN A 147 0.39 -3.71 6.56
CA ASN A 147 -0.67 -4.61 6.11
C ASN A 147 -0.10 -5.81 5.33
N SER A 148 0.92 -5.59 4.50
CA SER A 148 1.63 -6.66 3.79
C SER A 148 2.43 -7.53 4.77
N TYR A 149 3.17 -6.92 5.70
CA TYR A 149 3.93 -7.62 6.72
C TYR A 149 3.05 -8.50 7.62
N SER A 150 1.83 -8.06 7.92
CA SER A 150 0.88 -8.88 8.68
C SER A 150 0.60 -10.23 8.00
N ARG A 151 0.66 -10.30 6.66
CA ARG A 151 0.47 -11.55 5.91
C ARG A 151 1.67 -12.50 6.00
N LEU A 152 2.87 -11.91 6.06
CA LEU A 152 4.10 -12.64 6.31
C LEU A 152 4.12 -13.19 7.74
N TYR A 153 3.83 -12.34 8.71
CA TYR A 153 3.76 -12.70 10.12
C TYR A 153 2.77 -13.84 10.39
N LEU A 154 1.57 -13.78 9.78
CA LEU A 154 0.53 -14.82 9.91
C LEU A 154 0.86 -16.11 9.11
N GLY A 155 2.01 -16.20 8.46
CA GLY A 155 2.44 -17.39 7.73
C GLY A 155 1.62 -17.73 6.49
N VAL A 156 0.87 -16.78 5.93
CA VAL A 156 -0.05 -17.04 4.81
C VAL A 156 0.48 -16.60 3.44
N HIS A 157 1.60 -15.89 3.39
CA HIS A 157 2.27 -15.47 2.16
C HIS A 157 3.80 -15.47 2.31
N TYR A 158 4.47 -15.82 1.25
CA TYR A 158 5.91 -15.63 1.11
C TYR A 158 6.25 -14.16 0.83
N PRO A 159 7.49 -13.69 1.14
CA PRO A 159 7.97 -12.36 0.75
C PRO A 159 7.80 -12.09 -0.74
N GLY A 160 8.11 -13.05 -1.61
CA GLY A 160 7.94 -12.92 -3.05
C GLY A 160 6.50 -12.69 -3.49
N ASP A 161 5.51 -13.32 -2.80
CA ASP A 161 4.09 -13.09 -3.07
C ASP A 161 3.70 -11.63 -2.78
N LEU A 162 4.26 -11.07 -1.68
CA LEU A 162 4.01 -9.68 -1.26
C LEU A 162 4.66 -8.69 -2.21
N PHE A 163 5.91 -8.95 -2.61
CA PHE A 163 6.66 -8.10 -3.52
C PHE A 163 5.97 -7.99 -4.89
N VAL A 164 5.63 -9.13 -5.50
CA VAL A 164 4.93 -9.14 -6.80
C VAL A 164 3.54 -8.53 -6.67
N GLY A 165 2.82 -8.82 -5.58
CA GLY A 165 1.55 -8.15 -5.28
C GLY A 165 1.70 -6.63 -5.23
N ALA A 166 2.70 -6.12 -4.51
CA ALA A 166 2.97 -4.68 -4.42
C ALA A 166 3.28 -4.05 -5.80
N LEU A 167 4.02 -4.73 -6.67
CA LEU A 167 4.29 -4.26 -8.02
C LEU A 167 3.01 -4.18 -8.87
N VAL A 168 2.20 -5.25 -8.88
CA VAL A 168 0.91 -5.29 -9.60
C VAL A 168 -0.01 -4.18 -9.11
N GLY A 169 -0.15 -4.02 -7.80
CA GLY A 169 -0.96 -2.97 -7.20
C GLY A 169 -0.47 -1.57 -7.56
N SER A 170 0.84 -1.33 -7.45
CA SER A 170 1.45 -0.04 -7.82
C SER A 170 1.21 0.31 -9.28
N PHE A 171 1.31 -0.66 -10.17
CA PHE A 171 1.05 -0.48 -11.60
C PHE A 171 -0.39 -0.02 -11.85
N PHE A 172 -1.39 -0.78 -11.38
CA PHE A 172 -2.79 -0.42 -11.60
C PHE A 172 -3.19 0.86 -10.86
N GLY A 173 -2.69 1.07 -9.64
CA GLY A 173 -2.90 2.31 -8.90
C GLY A 173 -2.41 3.54 -9.68
N TYR A 174 -1.21 3.46 -10.26
CA TYR A 174 -0.66 4.54 -11.08
C TYR A 174 -1.42 4.74 -12.40
N ILE A 175 -1.72 3.67 -13.13
CA ILE A 175 -2.43 3.76 -14.43
C ILE A 175 -3.82 4.35 -14.24
N CYS A 176 -4.61 3.87 -13.27
CA CYS A 176 -5.95 4.39 -13.02
C CYS A 176 -5.93 5.84 -12.52
N TYR A 177 -4.94 6.22 -11.69
CA TYR A 177 -4.72 7.64 -11.36
C TYR A 177 -4.45 8.48 -12.61
N ARG A 178 -3.55 8.03 -13.49
CA ARG A 178 -3.21 8.75 -14.72
C ARG A 178 -4.44 8.91 -15.62
N SER A 179 -5.22 7.84 -15.81
CA SER A 179 -6.46 7.86 -16.60
C SER A 179 -7.49 8.83 -16.02
N ALA A 180 -7.75 8.76 -14.71
CA ALA A 180 -8.67 9.68 -14.04
C ALA A 180 -8.23 11.15 -14.16
N ARG A 181 -6.93 11.41 -14.15
CA ARG A 181 -6.38 12.76 -14.34
C ARG A 181 -6.62 13.31 -15.74
N LEU A 182 -6.66 12.47 -16.78
CA LEU A 182 -6.96 12.91 -18.16
C LEU A 182 -8.38 13.47 -18.26
N PHE A 183 -9.37 12.86 -17.60
CA PHE A 183 -10.73 13.39 -17.51
C PHE A 183 -10.82 14.76 -16.81
N ASN A 184 -9.83 15.10 -15.97
CA ASN A 184 -9.76 16.40 -15.29
C ASN A 184 -9.13 17.50 -16.16
N THR A 185 -8.41 17.17 -17.23
CA THR A 185 -7.79 18.19 -18.09
C THR A 185 -8.80 18.92 -18.95
N GLU A 186 -9.95 18.35 -19.22
CA GLU A 186 -11.05 19.01 -19.92
C GLU A 186 -11.74 20.10 -19.06
N THR A 187 -11.60 20.03 -17.72
CA THR A 187 -12.09 21.07 -16.79
C THR A 187 -11.05 22.15 -16.47
N LYS A 188 -9.97 22.27 -17.24
CA LYS A 188 -8.86 23.19 -17.01
C LYS A 188 -9.20 24.68 -16.95
N GLY A 189 -10.44 25.10 -17.24
CA GLY A 189 -10.86 26.49 -17.09
C GLY A 189 -11.05 26.99 -15.65
N SER A 190 -11.09 26.11 -14.64
CA SER A 190 -11.54 26.48 -13.28
C SER A 190 -10.71 25.97 -12.08
N VAL A 191 -9.71 25.13 -12.28
CA VAL A 191 -8.88 24.63 -11.15
C VAL A 191 -7.49 25.25 -11.21
N SER A 192 -7.49 26.58 -11.20
CA SER A 192 -6.29 27.39 -11.10
C SER A 192 -5.92 27.58 -9.62
N ARG A 193 -4.69 27.28 -9.29
CA ARG A 193 -3.87 27.98 -8.30
C ARG A 193 -3.97 27.68 -6.80
N ASN A 194 -4.97 27.01 -6.23
CA ASN A 194 -5.04 26.88 -4.76
C ASN A 194 -4.22 25.73 -4.14
N TYR A 195 -3.55 24.88 -4.94
CA TYR A 195 -2.81 23.71 -4.41
C TYR A 195 -1.30 23.94 -4.22
N ARG A 196 -0.80 25.15 -4.46
CA ARG A 196 0.63 25.50 -4.26
C ARG A 196 0.94 26.13 -2.91
N THR A 197 -0.06 26.37 -2.07
CA THR A 197 0.21 26.81 -0.69
C THR A 197 0.41 25.57 0.17
N PRO A 198 1.64 25.32 0.68
CA PRO A 198 1.82 24.33 1.74
C PRO A 198 0.97 24.77 2.92
N LEU A 199 0.18 23.84 3.52
CA LEU A 199 -0.60 24.11 4.76
C LEU A 199 0.29 24.51 5.95
N PHE A 200 1.59 24.52 5.75
CA PHE A 200 2.60 25.07 6.65
C PHE A 200 3.65 25.79 5.79
N LYS A 201 3.54 27.11 5.65
CA LYS A 201 4.72 27.94 5.50
C LYS A 201 5.45 27.81 6.84
N LEU A 202 6.52 27.03 6.89
CA LEU A 202 7.53 27.20 7.91
C LEU A 202 8.00 28.64 7.76
N ASN A 203 7.60 29.51 8.68
CA ASN A 203 8.11 30.86 8.76
C ASN A 203 9.55 30.73 9.27
N LEU A 204 10.50 30.62 8.35
CA LEU A 204 11.93 30.57 8.67
C LEU A 204 12.52 31.95 9.00
N GLN A 205 11.71 33.02 8.97
CA GLN A 205 12.19 34.37 9.28
C GLN A 205 12.86 34.48 10.67
N PRO A 206 12.32 33.87 11.74
CA PRO A 206 13.01 33.94 13.03
C PRO A 206 14.37 33.25 13.03
N PHE A 207 14.55 32.20 12.22
CA PHE A 207 15.79 31.44 12.14
C PHE A 207 16.86 32.14 11.30
N GLN A 208 16.46 32.84 10.23
CA GLN A 208 17.37 33.63 9.41
C GLN A 208 17.94 34.85 10.13
N GLN A 209 17.16 35.49 11.03
CA GLN A 209 17.64 36.60 11.85
C GLN A 209 18.64 36.15 12.92
N THR A 210 18.57 34.89 13.37
CA THR A 210 19.47 34.36 14.41
C THR A 210 20.84 33.95 13.86
N ILE A 211 20.94 33.52 12.61
CA ILE A 211 22.20 33.01 12.01
C ILE A 211 22.83 33.95 10.96
N GLY A 212 22.19 35.08 10.63
CA GLY A 212 22.78 36.12 9.77
C GLY A 212 23.11 35.69 8.32
N ILE A 213 22.56 34.55 7.85
CA ILE A 213 22.83 34.03 6.50
C ILE A 213 21.62 34.30 5.60
N THR A 214 21.79 35.00 4.51
CA THR A 214 20.78 35.18 3.46
C THR A 214 20.92 34.11 2.38
N VAL A 215 19.80 33.74 1.72
CA VAL A 215 19.76 32.72 0.65
C VAL A 215 20.67 33.10 -0.55
N GLY A 216 21.15 34.33 -0.63
CA GLY A 216 22.11 34.78 -1.64
C GLY A 216 23.54 34.29 -1.45
N ASP A 217 23.90 33.83 -0.25
CA ASP A 217 25.30 33.49 0.08
C ASP A 217 25.65 32.01 -0.20
N ILE A 218 24.70 31.22 -0.75
CA ILE A 218 24.86 29.77 -1.00
C ILE A 218 25.00 29.44 -2.52
N MET A 219 24.96 30.47 -3.39
CA MET A 219 25.18 30.27 -4.83
C MET A 219 26.43 31.04 -5.29
N ILE A 220 27.60 30.56 -4.91
CA ILE A 220 28.88 30.78 -5.60
C ILE A 220 29.59 29.41 -5.65
#